data_9c91e895e0829b333ba3d3d84d75c44b
#
_entry.id   9c91e895e0829b333ba3d3d84d75c44b
#
_cell.length_a   1.000
_cell.length_b   1.000
_cell.length_c   1.000
_cell.angle_alpha   90.00
_cell.angle_beta   90.00
_cell.angle_gamma   90.00
#
_symmetry.space_group_name_H-M   'P 1'
#
loop_
_entity.id
_entity.type
_entity.pdbx_description
1 polymer ?
#
loop_
_entity_poly.entity_id
_entity_poly.type
_entity_poly.pdbx_seq_one_letter_code
_entity_poly.pdbx_strand_id
1 'polypeptide(L)'
;MSGASPEATKRRVLALILPDLLVELALRQRLADAPAEPRPLGVVLLNEPERVEPQQLSLGLGAGGQPLMSEAELPASEPLAAVNREAERFGVRAGQSIAEASALVSQLVVAKLRRAEVERALSSLAEVALGYGATVALASPDTVWIDITGSAHLFGGEEALALDLAERVRELGHRAKVAVSCGPELARAFARWSAPRRKDAYAGICCVVPSSTAAFAADLPIQALPLGPDNLGYLMRLGLLTWGELARQPPSALAPRLGKEAARVLELCSGQDFAPLVPYVPPRTLEESSSWDDAVSGTEPLGFVLRGLAARISARLCARGEAAEVLDVTLQHDPVIARFRGVPLQTLLHFKLSQPLHREAELRRIVASRLERLALGAPTVGMKLTVPRLAPMVQRQLSLTELLEGDTTSGEQDLPLVLAELSADIGEDRVGVLSLVDAHRPESQSALAAALPEQAGHTKRRGKKAKSAASVPKSSLRKTEPPIWSRLPSPPTRLLPHPVELSSVISAGSTLILGHTLYTIERLRFEQRLDAVEWWSRPVARDYLRLWLTSESGGLEALVYVDRHSGRRFLQAVGD
;
A
#
# COMPACT_ATOMS: atom_id res chain seq x y z
N MET A 1 31.79 -44.03 -11.48
CA MET A 1 30.75 -42.99 -11.37
C MET A 1 30.50 -42.78 -9.88
N SER A 2 31.18 -41.78 -9.31
CA SER A 2 31.08 -41.45 -7.89
C SER A 2 29.82 -40.57 -7.71
N GLY A 3 28.82 -41.10 -7.02
CA GLY A 3 27.64 -40.35 -6.63
C GLY A 3 27.99 -39.32 -5.56
N ALA A 4 28.07 -38.08 -5.95
CA ALA A 4 28.07 -36.98 -4.98
C ALA A 4 26.71 -36.99 -4.26
N SER A 5 26.70 -37.33 -2.98
CA SER A 5 25.57 -37.08 -2.09
C SER A 5 25.22 -35.59 -2.16
N PRO A 6 23.93 -35.21 -2.29
CA PRO A 6 23.56 -33.81 -2.22
C PRO A 6 24.01 -33.28 -0.85
N GLU A 7 24.98 -32.35 -0.83
CA GLU A 7 25.27 -31.57 0.38
C GLU A 7 23.94 -30.94 0.83
N ALA A 8 23.46 -31.40 1.98
CA ALA A 8 22.29 -30.80 2.61
C ALA A 8 22.56 -29.30 2.73
N THR A 9 21.81 -28.49 1.99
CA THR A 9 21.99 -27.04 1.94
C THR A 9 21.92 -26.52 3.38
N LYS A 10 23.06 -26.08 3.92
CA LYS A 10 23.14 -25.62 5.31
C LYS A 10 22.21 -24.42 5.45
N ARG A 11 21.33 -24.44 6.45
CA ARG A 11 20.42 -23.35 6.77
C ARG A 11 21.16 -22.02 6.90
N ARG A 12 20.62 -20.97 6.29
CA ARG A 12 21.15 -19.61 6.35
C ARG A 12 20.05 -18.65 6.77
N VAL A 13 20.25 -17.99 7.87
CA VAL A 13 19.29 -17.05 8.46
C VAL A 13 19.93 -15.68 8.54
N LEU A 14 19.21 -14.68 8.04
CA LEU A 14 19.52 -13.27 8.19
C LEU A 14 18.74 -12.74 9.39
N ALA A 15 19.40 -12.02 10.29
CA ALA A 15 18.77 -11.20 11.30
C ALA A 15 18.86 -9.72 10.91
N LEU A 16 17.72 -9.08 10.83
CA LEU A 16 17.55 -7.64 10.71
C LEU A 16 17.26 -7.09 12.10
N ILE A 17 18.13 -6.25 12.63
CA ILE A 17 17.93 -5.57 13.92
C ILE A 17 17.73 -4.08 13.69
N LEU A 18 16.80 -3.52 14.43
CA LEU A 18 16.40 -2.12 14.42
C LEU A 18 16.73 -1.48 15.77
N PRO A 19 17.98 -1.13 16.03
CA PRO A 19 18.43 -0.73 17.36
C PRO A 19 17.75 0.52 17.90
N ASP A 20 17.33 1.41 17.03
CA ASP A 20 16.74 2.70 17.39
C ASP A 20 15.21 2.73 17.16
N LEU A 21 14.56 1.59 16.85
CA LEU A 21 13.13 1.54 16.46
C LEU A 21 12.21 2.27 17.43
N LEU A 22 12.36 2.04 18.73
CA LEU A 22 11.50 2.64 19.74
C LEU A 22 11.66 4.18 19.76
N VAL A 23 12.89 4.66 19.63
CA VAL A 23 13.21 6.09 19.57
C VAL A 23 12.68 6.70 18.27
N GLU A 24 12.86 6.02 17.14
CA GLU A 24 12.37 6.47 15.83
C GLU A 24 10.84 6.58 15.80
N LEU A 25 10.12 5.61 16.36
CA LEU A 25 8.67 5.64 16.46
C LEU A 25 8.19 6.77 17.38
N ALA A 26 8.84 6.95 18.53
CA ALA A 26 8.53 8.03 19.46
C ALA A 26 8.76 9.42 18.85
N LEU A 27 9.82 9.60 18.05
CA LEU A 27 10.09 10.85 17.35
C LEU A 27 9.08 11.13 16.24
N ARG A 28 8.58 10.09 15.55
CA ARG A 28 7.53 10.24 14.52
C ARG A 28 6.20 10.74 15.07
N GLN A 29 5.88 10.44 16.30
CA GLN A 29 4.66 10.94 16.97
C GLN A 29 4.71 12.45 17.24
N ARG A 30 5.91 13.05 17.25
CA ARG A 30 6.15 14.47 17.57
C ARG A 30 6.40 15.32 16.31
N LEU A 31 5.56 15.19 15.30
CA LEU A 31 5.71 15.88 14.01
C LEU A 31 5.72 17.42 14.09
N ALA A 32 5.05 18.03 15.06
CA ALA A 32 4.91 19.47 15.17
C ALA A 32 6.04 20.14 15.97
N ASP A 33 6.66 19.40 16.90
CA ASP A 33 7.67 19.91 17.85
C ASP A 33 9.07 19.34 17.59
N ALA A 34 9.47 19.14 16.33
CA ALA A 34 10.88 18.81 16.07
C ALA A 34 11.75 20.01 16.51
N PRO A 35 12.36 20.00 17.72
CA PRO A 35 13.22 21.09 18.13
C PRO A 35 14.40 21.17 17.17
N ALA A 36 14.87 22.37 16.90
CA ALA A 36 16.05 22.60 16.09
C ALA A 36 17.30 21.88 16.64
N GLU A 37 17.29 21.55 17.93
CA GLU A 37 18.35 20.78 18.60
C GLU A 37 17.80 19.45 19.16
N PRO A 38 18.54 18.34 19.02
CA PRO A 38 18.14 17.06 19.56
C PRO A 38 18.12 17.11 21.11
N ARG A 39 16.97 16.87 21.71
CA ARG A 39 16.81 16.82 23.18
C ARG A 39 17.01 15.39 23.70
N PRO A 40 17.50 15.24 24.96
CA PRO A 40 17.53 13.93 25.62
C PRO A 40 16.14 13.32 25.71
N LEU A 41 15.98 12.12 25.17
CA LEU A 41 14.69 11.40 25.06
C LEU A 41 14.80 10.01 25.67
N GLY A 42 13.85 9.70 26.55
CA GLY A 42 13.58 8.34 27.03
C GLY A 42 12.23 7.84 26.53
N VAL A 43 12.11 6.56 26.24
CA VAL A 43 10.89 5.92 25.75
C VAL A 43 10.39 4.90 26.77
N VAL A 44 9.12 4.96 27.12
CA VAL A 44 8.44 3.99 27.96
C VAL A 44 7.47 3.17 27.12
N LEU A 45 7.48 1.86 27.26
CA LEU A 45 6.57 0.95 26.59
C LEU A 45 5.34 0.66 27.43
N LEU A 46 4.19 1.04 26.93
CA LEU A 46 2.90 0.77 27.56
C LEU A 46 2.34 -0.58 27.06
N ASN A 47 1.87 -1.41 28.00
CA ASN A 47 1.21 -2.68 27.71
C ASN A 47 -0.31 -2.55 27.53
N GLU A 48 -0.82 -1.33 27.31
CA GLU A 48 -2.24 -1.12 27.09
C GLU A 48 -2.67 -1.76 25.76
N PRO A 49 -3.85 -2.43 25.74
CA PRO A 49 -4.44 -2.90 24.49
C PRO A 49 -4.71 -1.70 23.58
N GLU A 50 -4.58 -1.89 22.28
CA GLU A 50 -4.98 -0.90 21.29
C GLU A 50 -6.38 -0.42 21.63
N ARG A 51 -6.59 0.89 21.81
CA ARG A 51 -7.94 1.43 22.00
C ARG A 51 -8.72 1.06 20.75
N VAL A 52 -9.59 0.07 20.89
CA VAL A 52 -10.65 -0.19 19.91
C VAL A 52 -11.40 1.13 19.80
N GLU A 53 -11.43 1.74 18.63
CA GLU A 53 -12.23 2.94 18.37
C GLU A 53 -13.63 2.69 18.92
N PRO A 54 -14.23 3.62 19.66
CA PRO A 54 -15.57 3.45 20.19
C PRO A 54 -16.58 3.48 19.05
N GLN A 55 -16.72 2.38 18.35
CA GLN A 55 -17.93 2.10 17.62
C GLN A 55 -18.98 1.78 18.68
N GLN A 56 -19.93 2.71 18.84
CA GLN A 56 -21.12 2.59 19.67
C GLN A 56 -20.91 2.64 21.20
N LEU A 57 -20.71 3.84 21.70
CA LEU A 57 -21.24 4.19 23.02
C LEU A 57 -22.61 4.86 22.79
N SER A 58 -23.66 4.05 22.86
CA SER A 58 -25.02 4.49 23.02
C SER A 58 -25.13 5.44 24.20
N LEU A 59 -25.82 6.54 23.96
CA LEU A 59 -26.26 7.56 24.89
C LEU A 59 -26.72 6.98 26.23
N GLY A 60 -25.89 7.09 27.25
CA GLY A 60 -26.27 7.02 28.65
C GLY A 60 -25.90 8.34 29.32
N LEU A 61 -26.86 9.25 29.39
CA LEU A 61 -26.75 10.46 30.19
C LEU A 61 -26.64 10.09 31.67
N GLY A 62 -25.41 10.06 32.18
CA GLY A 62 -25.09 10.06 33.59
C GLY A 62 -24.64 11.46 33.99
N ALA A 63 -25.45 12.15 34.76
CA ALA A 63 -25.10 13.42 35.36
C ALA A 63 -23.91 13.26 36.32
N GLY A 64 -22.81 13.94 36.05
CA GLY A 64 -21.63 14.01 36.91
C GLY A 64 -20.38 14.29 36.07
N GLY A 65 -20.09 15.58 35.87
CA GLY A 65 -18.90 16.02 35.15
C GLY A 65 -17.62 15.60 35.85
N GLN A 66 -17.07 14.46 35.44
CA GLN A 66 -15.65 14.19 35.59
C GLN A 66 -14.99 14.39 34.21
N PRO A 67 -13.87 15.16 34.15
CA PRO A 67 -13.12 15.30 32.94
C PRO A 67 -12.61 13.92 32.51
N LEU A 68 -12.84 13.55 31.27
CA LEU A 68 -12.29 12.37 30.65
C LEU A 68 -10.76 12.36 30.84
N MET A 69 -10.34 11.37 31.63
CA MET A 69 -9.01 10.93 31.99
C MET A 69 -7.88 11.85 31.47
N SER A 70 -7.38 12.69 32.37
CA SER A 70 -6.05 13.26 32.33
C SER A 70 -5.07 12.14 31.88
N GLU A 71 -4.12 12.45 31.01
CA GLU A 71 -2.97 11.61 30.73
C GLU A 71 -2.44 11.08 32.05
N ALA A 72 -2.59 9.76 32.29
CA ALA A 72 -2.11 9.16 33.51
C ALA A 72 -0.61 9.43 33.58
N GLU A 73 -0.19 10.22 34.57
CA GLU A 73 1.22 10.47 34.83
C GLU A 73 1.90 9.11 35.00
N LEU A 74 2.98 8.88 34.27
CA LEU A 74 3.75 7.64 34.36
C LEU A 74 4.32 7.55 35.78
N PRO A 75 4.28 6.36 36.41
CA PRO A 75 4.96 6.17 37.69
C PRO A 75 6.45 6.51 37.57
N ALA A 76 6.99 7.25 38.50
CA ALA A 76 8.41 7.61 38.50
C ALA A 76 9.36 6.38 38.54
N SER A 77 8.82 5.23 38.98
CA SER A 77 9.51 3.93 39.00
C SER A 77 9.48 3.17 37.66
N GLU A 78 8.70 3.67 36.66
CA GLU A 78 8.61 2.98 35.35
C GLU A 78 9.95 2.96 34.65
N PRO A 79 10.41 1.79 34.12
CA PRO A 79 11.69 1.68 33.46
C PRO A 79 11.63 2.24 32.01
N LEU A 80 12.71 2.91 31.60
CA LEU A 80 12.90 3.33 30.23
C LEU A 80 13.22 2.11 29.35
N ALA A 81 12.42 1.87 28.33
CA ALA A 81 12.63 0.80 27.35
C ALA A 81 13.78 1.13 26.36
N ALA A 82 13.89 2.41 26.00
CA ALA A 82 14.96 2.89 25.12
C ALA A 82 15.29 4.35 25.44
N VAL A 83 16.48 4.78 25.05
CA VAL A 83 16.98 6.15 25.19
C VAL A 83 17.68 6.58 23.90
N ASN A 84 17.64 7.86 23.57
CA ASN A 84 18.38 8.36 22.43
C ASN A 84 19.85 8.65 22.79
N ARG A 85 20.69 8.86 21.78
CA ARG A 85 22.12 9.12 21.97
C ARG A 85 22.41 10.35 22.83
N GLU A 86 21.52 11.36 22.77
CA GLU A 86 21.69 12.57 23.58
C GLU A 86 21.53 12.23 25.07
N ALA A 87 20.50 11.46 25.44
CA ALA A 87 20.33 10.99 26.80
C ALA A 87 21.49 10.07 27.25
N GLU A 88 21.99 9.22 26.36
CA GLU A 88 23.16 8.36 26.65
C GLU A 88 24.43 9.14 26.98
N ARG A 89 24.66 10.30 26.36
CA ARG A 89 25.80 11.20 26.66
C ARG A 89 25.81 11.70 28.09
N PHE A 90 24.63 11.85 28.67
CA PHE A 90 24.47 12.23 30.07
C PHE A 90 24.44 11.04 31.03
N GLY A 91 24.70 9.84 30.55
CA GLY A 91 24.75 8.63 31.36
C GLY A 91 23.42 7.92 31.58
N VAL A 92 22.33 8.40 30.95
CA VAL A 92 21.04 7.70 30.98
C VAL A 92 21.14 6.40 30.17
N ARG A 93 20.55 5.32 30.71
CA ARG A 93 20.56 3.99 30.06
C ARG A 93 19.16 3.38 30.05
N ALA A 94 18.86 2.56 29.05
CA ALA A 94 17.67 1.73 29.06
C ALA A 94 17.67 0.82 30.31
N GLY A 95 16.50 0.61 30.90
CA GLY A 95 16.31 -0.13 32.15
C GLY A 95 16.35 0.74 33.41
N GLN A 96 16.85 1.96 33.37
CA GLN A 96 16.75 2.91 34.49
C GLN A 96 15.29 3.40 34.65
N SER A 97 14.88 3.68 35.87
CA SER A 97 13.59 4.32 36.13
C SER A 97 13.55 5.77 35.66
N ILE A 98 12.35 6.28 35.41
CA ILE A 98 12.15 7.69 35.04
C ILE A 98 12.78 8.60 36.08
N ALA A 99 12.64 8.28 37.37
CA ALA A 99 13.21 9.07 38.45
C ALA A 99 14.74 9.12 38.42
N GLU A 100 15.40 7.97 38.24
CA GLU A 100 16.86 7.91 38.12
C GLU A 100 17.37 8.66 36.88
N ALA A 101 16.69 8.51 35.75
CA ALA A 101 17.04 9.19 34.51
C ALA A 101 16.84 10.72 34.61
N SER A 102 15.75 11.15 35.23
CA SER A 102 15.46 12.60 35.45
C SER A 102 16.43 13.25 36.43
N ALA A 103 16.94 12.47 37.37
CA ALA A 103 18.00 12.95 38.28
C ALA A 103 19.34 13.21 37.57
N LEU A 104 19.61 12.47 36.52
CA LEU A 104 20.80 12.68 35.68
C LEU A 104 20.60 13.84 34.68
N VAL A 105 19.39 14.00 34.15
CA VAL A 105 19.06 14.99 33.11
C VAL A 105 17.72 15.65 33.42
N SER A 106 17.75 16.87 33.94
CA SER A 106 16.55 17.63 34.33
C SER A 106 15.62 17.96 33.13
N GLN A 107 16.15 17.97 31.91
CA GLN A 107 15.41 18.25 30.68
C GLN A 107 15.08 16.98 29.89
N LEU A 108 15.07 15.82 30.56
CA LEU A 108 14.72 14.56 29.92
C LEU A 108 13.25 14.59 29.46
N VAL A 109 13.07 14.37 28.19
CA VAL A 109 11.75 14.19 27.61
C VAL A 109 11.38 12.70 27.67
N VAL A 110 10.22 12.36 28.21
CA VAL A 110 9.73 10.97 28.26
C VAL A 110 8.59 10.80 27.26
N ALA A 111 8.79 9.93 26.29
CA ALA A 111 7.75 9.55 25.31
C ALA A 111 7.10 8.24 25.72
N LYS A 112 5.79 8.15 25.50
CA LYS A 112 4.97 6.95 25.70
C LYS A 112 4.78 6.26 24.36
N LEU A 113 5.12 4.97 24.26
CA LEU A 113 4.93 4.17 23.05
C LEU A 113 4.14 2.91 23.42
N ARG A 114 3.12 2.59 22.64
CA ARG A 114 2.33 1.37 22.87
C ARG A 114 3.02 0.17 22.21
N ARG A 115 3.01 -0.95 22.90
CA ARG A 115 3.57 -2.21 22.35
C ARG A 115 2.96 -2.57 21.00
N ALA A 116 1.65 -2.36 20.81
CA ALA A 116 0.96 -2.60 19.55
C ALA A 116 1.50 -1.77 18.36
N GLU A 117 2.04 -0.57 18.63
CA GLU A 117 2.65 0.26 17.59
C GLU A 117 4.01 -0.30 17.16
N VAL A 118 4.77 -0.83 18.11
CA VAL A 118 6.04 -1.51 17.83
C VAL A 118 5.79 -2.79 17.02
N GLU A 119 4.80 -3.58 17.41
CA GLU A 119 4.43 -4.82 16.71
C GLU A 119 3.92 -4.54 15.29
N ARG A 120 3.15 -3.47 15.10
CA ARG A 120 2.74 -3.03 13.75
C ARG A 120 3.93 -2.62 12.89
N ALA A 121 4.87 -1.85 13.43
CA ALA A 121 6.07 -1.44 12.71
C ALA A 121 6.93 -2.66 12.33
N LEU A 122 7.14 -3.60 13.25
CA LEU A 122 7.85 -4.85 12.96
C LEU A 122 7.11 -5.69 11.91
N SER A 123 5.78 -5.76 11.97
CA SER A 123 4.96 -6.47 10.99
C SER A 123 5.10 -5.89 9.59
N SER A 124 5.08 -4.56 9.46
CA SER A 124 5.33 -3.88 8.19
C SER A 124 6.70 -4.24 7.60
N LEU A 125 7.74 -4.24 8.44
CA LEU A 125 9.09 -4.59 8.01
C LEU A 125 9.23 -6.09 7.69
N ALA A 126 8.50 -6.96 8.42
CA ALA A 126 8.45 -8.39 8.10
C ALA A 126 7.83 -8.65 6.73
N GLU A 127 6.83 -7.88 6.35
CA GLU A 127 6.23 -7.99 5.02
C GLU A 127 7.20 -7.57 3.92
N VAL A 128 7.98 -6.51 4.14
CA VAL A 128 9.06 -6.14 3.22
C VAL A 128 10.11 -7.26 3.13
N ALA A 129 10.43 -7.88 4.26
CA ALA A 129 11.38 -8.97 4.34
C ALA A 129 10.94 -10.25 3.60
N LEU A 130 9.63 -10.47 3.39
CA LEU A 130 9.12 -11.58 2.57
C LEU A 130 9.64 -11.57 1.12
N GLY A 131 10.05 -10.42 0.60
CA GLY A 131 10.69 -10.31 -0.72
C GLY A 131 12.09 -10.92 -0.79
N TYR A 132 12.72 -11.25 0.37
CA TYR A 132 14.10 -11.72 0.47
C TYR A 132 14.22 -13.20 0.85
N GLY A 133 13.17 -13.78 1.42
CA GLY A 133 13.20 -15.19 1.82
C GLY A 133 11.82 -15.76 2.07
N ALA A 134 11.71 -17.07 1.99
CA ALA A 134 10.43 -17.79 2.06
C ALA A 134 9.82 -17.80 3.46
N THR A 135 10.63 -17.68 4.51
CA THR A 135 10.14 -17.69 5.91
C THR A 135 10.71 -16.47 6.63
N VAL A 136 9.79 -15.67 7.16
CA VAL A 136 10.10 -14.52 8.00
C VAL A 136 9.52 -14.75 9.39
N ALA A 137 10.24 -14.37 10.43
CA ALA A 137 9.78 -14.47 11.81
C ALA A 137 10.08 -13.18 12.58
N LEU A 138 9.25 -12.87 13.57
CA LEU A 138 9.36 -11.66 14.40
C LEU A 138 9.87 -12.00 15.79
N ALA A 139 10.73 -11.14 16.32
CA ALA A 139 11.12 -11.11 17.72
C ALA A 139 11.09 -9.67 18.24
N SER A 140 10.01 -9.35 18.92
CA SER A 140 9.83 -8.04 19.57
C SER A 140 10.95 -7.78 20.60
N PRO A 141 11.42 -6.53 20.76
CA PRO A 141 10.87 -5.31 20.17
C PRO A 141 11.54 -4.86 18.86
N ASP A 142 12.59 -5.50 18.38
CA ASP A 142 13.50 -4.88 17.40
C ASP A 142 14.10 -5.83 16.36
N THR A 143 13.65 -7.09 16.29
CA THR A 143 14.32 -8.09 15.45
C THR A 143 13.35 -8.74 14.46
N VAL A 144 13.78 -8.86 13.20
CA VAL A 144 13.13 -9.66 12.16
C VAL A 144 14.14 -10.70 11.66
N TRP A 145 13.74 -11.97 11.62
CA TRP A 145 14.53 -13.06 11.06
C TRP A 145 14.00 -13.48 9.69
N ILE A 146 14.89 -13.80 8.79
CA ILE A 146 14.58 -14.20 7.42
C ILE A 146 15.36 -15.45 7.08
N ASP A 147 14.69 -16.51 6.66
CA ASP A 147 15.36 -17.68 6.10
C ASP A 147 15.72 -17.40 4.64
N ILE A 148 16.98 -17.16 4.40
CA ILE A 148 17.53 -16.87 3.06
C ILE A 148 18.17 -18.09 2.40
N THR A 149 17.93 -19.28 2.94
CA THR A 149 18.44 -20.53 2.38
C THR A 149 17.95 -20.69 0.94
N GLY A 150 18.86 -20.63 -0.02
CA GLY A 150 18.53 -20.76 -1.43
C GLY A 150 18.06 -19.49 -2.15
N SER A 151 17.88 -18.33 -1.49
CA SER A 151 17.48 -17.06 -2.14
C SER A 151 18.66 -16.12 -2.43
N ALA A 152 19.76 -16.25 -1.74
CA ALA A 152 20.90 -15.32 -1.85
C ALA A 152 21.46 -15.16 -3.28
N HIS A 153 21.39 -16.22 -4.11
CA HIS A 153 21.86 -16.17 -5.50
C HIS A 153 21.08 -15.19 -6.39
N LEU A 154 19.82 -14.92 -6.05
CA LEU A 154 18.97 -13.97 -6.77
C LEU A 154 19.44 -12.51 -6.62
N PHE A 155 20.21 -12.24 -5.57
CA PHE A 155 20.70 -10.90 -5.23
C PHE A 155 22.21 -10.73 -5.46
N GLY A 156 22.89 -11.76 -6.00
CA GLY A 156 24.34 -11.74 -6.18
C GLY A 156 25.14 -12.19 -4.97
N GLY A 157 24.49 -12.83 -3.98
CA GLY A 157 25.12 -13.42 -2.80
C GLY A 157 24.52 -12.91 -1.48
N GLU A 158 24.95 -13.50 -0.36
CA GLU A 158 24.41 -13.19 0.97
C GLU A 158 24.71 -11.75 1.42
N GLU A 159 25.91 -11.23 1.10
CA GLU A 159 26.31 -9.88 1.45
C GLU A 159 25.49 -8.85 0.66
N ALA A 160 25.31 -9.06 -0.65
CA ALA A 160 24.54 -8.19 -1.51
C ALA A 160 23.05 -8.16 -1.08
N LEU A 161 22.46 -9.33 -0.80
CA LEU A 161 21.10 -9.45 -0.27
C LEU A 161 20.94 -8.68 1.05
N ALA A 162 21.88 -8.87 1.98
CA ALA A 162 21.83 -8.23 3.29
C ALA A 162 21.95 -6.70 3.21
N LEU A 163 22.81 -6.20 2.31
CA LEU A 163 22.97 -4.75 2.08
C LEU A 163 21.74 -4.14 1.38
N ASP A 164 21.18 -4.82 0.38
CA ASP A 164 19.96 -4.37 -0.30
C ASP A 164 18.78 -4.26 0.68
N LEU A 165 18.60 -5.25 1.55
CA LEU A 165 17.57 -5.19 2.60
C LEU A 165 17.83 -4.01 3.57
N ALA A 166 19.07 -3.82 4.02
CA ALA A 166 19.43 -2.74 4.94
C ALA A 166 19.17 -1.37 4.32
N GLU A 167 19.51 -1.20 3.04
CA GLU A 167 19.22 0.03 2.28
C GLU A 167 17.72 0.26 2.12
N ARG A 168 16.95 -0.79 1.79
CA ARG A 168 15.49 -0.70 1.69
C ARG A 168 14.85 -0.27 3.00
N VAL A 169 15.31 -0.83 4.13
CA VAL A 169 14.85 -0.46 5.47
C VAL A 169 15.23 0.99 5.81
N ARG A 170 16.41 1.45 5.35
CA ARG A 170 16.85 2.84 5.49
C ARG A 170 15.96 3.81 4.71
N GLU A 171 15.57 3.46 3.49
CA GLU A 171 14.61 4.25 2.67
C GLU A 171 13.26 4.39 3.37
N LEU A 172 12.84 3.39 4.14
CA LEU A 172 11.64 3.44 4.98
C LEU A 172 11.81 4.27 6.26
N GLY A 173 13.00 4.84 6.47
CA GLY A 173 13.33 5.73 7.57
C GLY A 173 13.73 5.03 8.85
N HIS A 174 14.26 3.79 8.78
CA HIS A 174 14.75 3.04 9.92
C HIS A 174 16.25 2.77 9.83
N ARG A 175 16.93 2.82 10.96
CA ARG A 175 18.32 2.36 11.05
C ARG A 175 18.34 0.86 11.25
N ALA A 176 19.08 0.16 10.41
CA ALA A 176 19.19 -1.28 10.43
C ALA A 176 20.62 -1.77 10.66
N LYS A 177 20.74 -2.90 11.33
CA LYS A 177 21.94 -3.76 11.34
C LYS A 177 21.53 -5.14 10.89
N VAL A 178 22.31 -5.75 10.04
CA VAL A 178 22.02 -7.08 9.49
C VAL A 178 23.20 -8.02 9.69
N ALA A 179 22.90 -9.27 9.96
CA ALA A 179 23.91 -10.33 9.93
C ALA A 179 23.33 -11.63 9.41
N VAL A 180 24.16 -12.42 8.76
CA VAL A 180 23.81 -13.74 8.23
C VAL A 180 24.61 -14.81 8.95
N SER A 181 23.91 -15.84 9.45
CA SER A 181 24.53 -16.98 10.14
C SER A 181 23.75 -18.27 9.89
N CYS A 182 24.13 -19.36 10.52
CA CYS A 182 23.49 -20.67 10.39
C CYS A 182 22.15 -20.80 11.14
N GLY A 183 21.80 -19.82 11.98
CA GLY A 183 20.54 -19.82 12.73
C GLY A 183 20.19 -18.45 13.31
N PRO A 184 18.96 -18.29 13.83
CA PRO A 184 18.37 -16.99 14.18
C PRO A 184 19.07 -16.30 15.36
N GLU A 185 19.39 -17.03 16.44
CA GLU A 185 19.99 -16.44 17.63
C GLU A 185 21.45 -16.02 17.38
N LEU A 186 22.19 -16.84 16.63
CA LEU A 186 23.55 -16.49 16.18
C LEU A 186 23.52 -15.26 15.26
N ALA A 187 22.63 -15.24 14.28
CA ALA A 187 22.49 -14.10 13.39
C ALA A 187 22.16 -12.82 14.17
N ARG A 188 21.24 -12.89 15.15
CA ARG A 188 20.90 -11.78 16.04
C ARG A 188 22.09 -11.31 16.87
N ALA A 189 22.83 -12.25 17.47
CA ALA A 189 24.00 -11.93 18.27
C ALA A 189 25.07 -11.21 17.44
N PHE A 190 25.35 -11.69 16.23
CA PHE A 190 26.29 -11.05 15.32
C PHE A 190 25.83 -9.67 14.86
N ALA A 191 24.54 -9.50 14.49
CA ALA A 191 24.01 -8.21 14.07
C ALA A 191 24.10 -7.16 15.18
N ARG A 192 23.88 -7.55 16.43
CA ARG A 192 23.90 -6.64 17.59
C ARG A 192 25.30 -6.31 18.08
N TRP A 193 26.20 -7.30 18.17
CA TRP A 193 27.43 -7.22 18.94
C TRP A 193 28.71 -7.32 18.11
N SER A 194 28.65 -7.68 16.82
CA SER A 194 29.86 -7.69 16.01
C SER A 194 30.41 -6.29 15.80
N ALA A 195 31.69 -6.13 16.12
CA ALA A 195 32.41 -4.92 15.73
C ALA A 195 32.57 -4.88 14.20
N PRO A 196 32.55 -3.70 13.57
CA PRO A 196 32.78 -3.57 12.15
C PRO A 196 34.18 -4.07 11.80
N ARG A 197 34.27 -5.16 11.03
CA ARG A 197 35.53 -5.75 10.60
C ARG A 197 36.16 -5.07 9.37
N ARG A 198 35.42 -4.23 8.67
CA ARG A 198 35.88 -3.48 7.50
C ARG A 198 35.72 -1.97 7.74
N LYS A 199 36.68 -1.20 7.22
CA LYS A 199 36.64 0.29 7.26
C LYS A 199 35.79 0.91 6.15
N ASP A 200 34.96 0.12 5.49
CA ASP A 200 34.14 0.53 4.35
C ASP A 200 32.90 1.30 4.84
N ALA A 201 32.20 1.98 3.92
CA ALA A 201 30.98 2.76 4.20
C ALA A 201 29.86 1.94 4.86
N TYR A 202 29.89 0.60 4.74
CA TYR A 202 28.93 -0.34 5.31
C TYR A 202 29.43 -1.00 6.62
N ALA A 203 30.58 -0.56 7.14
CA ALA A 203 31.14 -1.05 8.39
C ALA A 203 30.14 -0.85 9.55
N GLY A 204 29.74 -1.94 10.19
CA GLY A 204 28.76 -1.94 11.29
C GLY A 204 27.30 -2.09 10.87
N ILE A 205 26.99 -2.16 9.57
CA ILE A 205 25.64 -2.42 9.06
C ILE A 205 25.46 -3.90 8.73
N CYS A 206 26.44 -4.55 8.07
CA CYS A 206 26.33 -5.92 7.60
C CYS A 206 27.46 -6.80 8.14
N CYS A 207 27.12 -8.01 8.58
CA CYS A 207 28.06 -9.05 8.98
C CYS A 207 27.62 -10.41 8.41
N VAL A 208 28.38 -10.96 7.46
CA VAL A 208 28.15 -12.32 6.95
C VAL A 208 29.14 -13.26 7.59
N VAL A 209 28.65 -14.25 8.33
CA VAL A 209 29.49 -15.23 9.06
C VAL A 209 29.49 -16.55 8.29
N PRO A 210 30.65 -17.14 8.01
CA PRO A 210 30.75 -18.43 7.36
C PRO A 210 30.01 -19.55 8.11
N SER A 211 29.72 -20.64 7.44
CA SER A 211 29.01 -21.79 8.03
C SER A 211 29.74 -22.44 9.22
N SER A 212 31.06 -22.24 9.36
CA SER A 212 31.85 -22.65 10.55
C SER A 212 31.95 -21.47 11.52
N THR A 213 30.99 -21.33 12.40
CA THR A 213 30.76 -20.10 13.19
C THR A 213 31.43 -20.11 14.57
N ALA A 214 31.90 -21.27 15.08
CA ALA A 214 32.41 -21.38 16.45
C ALA A 214 33.55 -20.39 16.80
N ALA A 215 34.52 -20.22 15.91
CA ALA A 215 35.62 -19.28 16.14
C ALA A 215 35.16 -17.80 16.16
N PHE A 216 34.13 -17.47 15.39
CA PHE A 216 33.57 -16.13 15.37
C PHE A 216 32.66 -15.87 16.56
N ALA A 217 31.94 -16.90 17.04
CA ALA A 217 31.06 -16.80 18.19
C ALA A 217 31.83 -16.64 19.51
N ALA A 218 33.06 -17.12 19.58
CA ALA A 218 33.87 -17.07 20.81
C ALA A 218 34.11 -15.65 21.34
N ASP A 219 34.19 -14.65 20.44
CA ASP A 219 34.45 -13.26 20.79
C ASP A 219 33.14 -12.49 21.19
N LEU A 220 31.97 -13.12 21.03
CA LEU A 220 30.71 -12.49 21.40
C LEU A 220 30.61 -12.32 22.92
N PRO A 221 30.11 -11.18 23.41
CA PRO A 221 29.91 -10.96 24.84
C PRO A 221 28.79 -11.86 25.38
N ILE A 222 28.87 -12.19 26.67
CA ILE A 222 27.89 -13.06 27.33
C ILE A 222 26.45 -12.52 27.26
N GLN A 223 26.30 -11.18 27.19
CA GLN A 223 25.00 -10.48 27.04
C GLN A 223 24.31 -10.77 25.69
N ALA A 224 25.05 -11.32 24.73
CA ALA A 224 24.46 -11.72 23.46
C ALA A 224 23.70 -13.05 23.52
N LEU A 225 23.82 -13.81 24.63
CA LEU A 225 23.07 -15.04 24.85
C LEU A 225 21.61 -14.74 25.14
N PRO A 226 20.67 -15.59 24.64
CA PRO A 226 19.25 -15.48 24.92
C PRO A 226 18.91 -15.99 26.34
N LEU A 227 19.51 -15.37 27.36
CA LEU A 227 19.31 -15.70 28.77
C LEU A 227 18.63 -14.55 29.51
N GLY A 228 17.90 -14.89 30.54
CA GLY A 228 17.32 -13.89 31.44
C GLY A 228 18.38 -13.10 32.22
N PRO A 229 18.04 -11.88 32.70
CA PRO A 229 18.98 -10.98 33.37
C PRO A 229 19.67 -11.59 34.57
N ASP A 230 18.96 -12.42 35.34
CA ASP A 230 19.50 -13.09 36.54
C ASP A 230 20.62 -14.08 36.19
N ASN A 231 20.43 -14.88 35.12
CA ASN A 231 21.42 -15.83 34.64
C ASN A 231 22.61 -15.11 34.01
N LEU A 232 22.39 -14.08 33.23
CA LEU A 232 23.47 -13.24 32.69
C LEU A 232 24.27 -12.58 33.80
N GLY A 233 23.62 -11.96 34.79
CA GLY A 233 24.28 -11.35 35.96
C GLY A 233 25.08 -12.38 36.78
N TYR A 234 24.60 -13.61 36.90
CA TYR A 234 25.31 -14.68 37.57
C TYR A 234 26.61 -15.06 36.83
N LEU A 235 26.52 -15.29 35.50
CA LEU A 235 27.68 -15.62 34.68
C LEU A 235 28.74 -14.51 34.69
N MET A 236 28.31 -13.27 34.63
CA MET A 236 29.20 -12.09 34.70
C MET A 236 29.90 -12.00 36.07
N ARG A 237 29.21 -12.28 37.18
CA ARG A 237 29.84 -12.34 38.51
C ARG A 237 30.88 -13.46 38.67
N LEU A 238 30.76 -14.52 37.87
CA LEU A 238 31.78 -15.58 37.78
C LEU A 238 32.99 -15.19 36.91
N GLY A 239 32.97 -13.99 36.32
CA GLY A 239 34.03 -13.53 35.42
C GLY A 239 33.92 -14.07 34.00
N LEU A 240 32.80 -14.72 33.64
CA LEU A 240 32.57 -15.21 32.30
C LEU A 240 31.97 -14.05 31.47
N LEU A 241 32.80 -13.46 30.62
CA LEU A 241 32.42 -12.25 29.84
C LEU A 241 32.17 -12.55 28.37
N THR A 242 32.70 -13.66 27.85
CA THR A 242 32.60 -14.06 26.45
C THR A 242 32.04 -15.46 26.27
N TRP A 243 31.50 -15.74 25.08
CA TRP A 243 31.01 -17.08 24.73
C TRP A 243 32.16 -18.12 24.74
N GLY A 244 33.36 -17.71 24.31
CA GLY A 244 34.52 -18.58 24.31
C GLY A 244 34.96 -19.01 25.72
N GLU A 245 34.84 -18.13 26.72
CA GLU A 245 35.08 -18.45 28.12
C GLU A 245 34.03 -19.41 28.67
N LEU A 246 32.76 -19.18 28.31
CA LEU A 246 31.67 -20.07 28.69
C LEU A 246 31.78 -21.45 28.05
N ALA A 247 32.17 -21.54 26.77
CA ALA A 247 32.33 -22.78 26.04
C ALA A 247 33.42 -23.69 26.65
N ARG A 248 34.38 -23.13 27.37
CA ARG A 248 35.45 -23.91 28.08
C ARG A 248 34.95 -24.53 29.38
N GLN A 249 33.78 -24.10 29.88
CA GLN A 249 33.26 -24.67 31.14
C GLN A 249 32.65 -26.06 30.90
N PRO A 250 32.82 -26.98 31.82
CA PRO A 250 32.19 -28.28 31.71
C PRO A 250 30.66 -28.16 31.82
N PRO A 251 29.89 -28.91 31.01
CA PRO A 251 28.42 -28.85 31.05
C PRO A 251 27.84 -29.10 32.45
N SER A 252 28.50 -29.95 33.25
CA SER A 252 28.09 -30.25 34.62
C SER A 252 28.16 -29.05 35.58
N ALA A 253 29.01 -28.06 35.31
CA ALA A 253 29.11 -26.85 36.10
C ALA A 253 27.99 -25.84 35.77
N LEU A 254 27.48 -25.87 34.54
CA LEU A 254 26.43 -24.93 34.06
C LEU A 254 25.02 -25.44 34.31
N ALA A 255 24.82 -26.77 34.25
CA ALA A 255 23.50 -27.40 34.37
C ALA A 255 22.75 -27.07 35.67
N PRO A 256 23.35 -27.00 36.85
CA PRO A 256 22.62 -26.70 38.09
C PRO A 256 21.98 -25.31 38.10
N ARG A 257 22.55 -24.33 37.39
CA ARG A 257 22.05 -22.95 37.36
C ARG A 257 21.21 -22.65 36.12
N LEU A 258 21.67 -23.09 34.94
CA LEU A 258 20.99 -22.81 33.68
C LEU A 258 19.90 -23.85 33.35
N GLY A 259 19.88 -24.99 34.04
CA GLY A 259 18.87 -26.03 33.82
C GLY A 259 18.80 -26.47 32.36
N LYS A 260 17.57 -26.40 31.79
CA LYS A 260 17.31 -26.79 30.40
C LYS A 260 17.99 -25.87 29.36
N GLU A 261 18.36 -24.65 29.72
CA GLU A 261 19.01 -23.69 28.83
C GLU A 261 20.50 -24.03 28.62
N ALA A 262 21.12 -24.78 29.51
CA ALA A 262 22.56 -25.08 29.46
C ALA A 262 22.99 -25.75 28.14
N ALA A 263 22.24 -26.73 27.66
CA ALA A 263 22.51 -27.42 26.40
C ALA A 263 22.44 -26.47 25.21
N ARG A 264 21.37 -25.70 25.12
CA ARG A 264 21.16 -24.70 24.05
C ARG A 264 22.25 -23.62 24.04
N VAL A 265 22.66 -23.15 25.22
CA VAL A 265 23.72 -22.14 25.34
C VAL A 265 25.06 -22.72 24.86
N LEU A 266 25.41 -23.96 25.21
CA LEU A 266 26.63 -24.60 24.73
C LEU A 266 26.61 -24.88 23.23
N GLU A 267 25.46 -25.26 22.67
CA GLU A 267 25.26 -25.37 21.20
C GLU A 267 25.55 -24.04 20.51
N LEU A 268 24.98 -22.94 21.00
CA LEU A 268 25.24 -21.60 20.47
C LEU A 268 26.71 -21.23 20.56
N CYS A 269 27.35 -21.47 21.70
CA CYS A 269 28.78 -21.22 21.87
C CYS A 269 29.65 -22.07 20.95
N SER A 270 29.19 -23.28 20.56
CA SER A 270 29.84 -24.11 19.55
C SER A 270 29.56 -23.68 18.11
N GLY A 271 28.79 -22.61 17.90
CA GLY A 271 28.41 -22.09 16.60
C GLY A 271 27.28 -22.87 15.93
N GLN A 272 26.48 -23.60 16.70
CA GLN A 272 25.29 -24.33 16.23
C GLN A 272 24.02 -23.64 16.74
N ASP A 273 23.07 -23.45 15.84
CA ASP A 273 21.78 -22.81 16.18
C ASP A 273 20.64 -23.49 15.39
N PHE A 274 19.89 -24.29 16.10
CA PHE A 274 18.77 -25.07 15.59
C PHE A 274 17.40 -24.47 15.97
N ALA A 275 17.39 -23.24 16.49
CA ALA A 275 16.15 -22.60 16.89
C ALA A 275 15.15 -22.53 15.71
N PRO A 276 13.89 -22.93 15.90
CA PRO A 276 12.88 -22.82 14.85
C PRO A 276 12.50 -21.37 14.61
N LEU A 277 12.16 -21.04 13.36
CA LEU A 277 11.49 -19.79 13.02
C LEU A 277 10.00 -20.03 13.04
N VAL A 278 9.27 -19.22 13.81
CA VAL A 278 7.81 -19.20 13.76
C VAL A 278 7.39 -18.31 12.60
N PRO A 279 6.81 -18.85 11.52
CA PRO A 279 6.50 -18.06 10.34
C PRO A 279 5.54 -16.91 10.64
N TYR A 280 5.89 -15.72 10.23
CA TYR A 280 4.99 -14.59 10.21
C TYR A 280 3.97 -14.76 9.08
N VAL A 281 2.69 -14.60 9.41
CA VAL A 281 1.60 -14.63 8.43
C VAL A 281 1.10 -13.21 8.23
N PRO A 282 1.28 -12.63 7.02
CA PRO A 282 0.84 -11.27 6.77
C PRO A 282 -0.68 -11.15 6.82
N PRO A 283 -1.23 -10.04 7.33
CA PRO A 283 -2.66 -9.79 7.35
C PRO A 283 -3.20 -9.64 5.93
N ARG A 284 -4.47 -9.95 5.72
CA ARG A 284 -5.12 -9.84 4.40
C ARG A 284 -5.28 -8.40 3.93
N THR A 285 -5.49 -7.47 4.86
CA THR A 285 -5.59 -6.04 4.58
C THR A 285 -4.30 -5.35 4.94
N LEU A 286 -3.81 -4.48 4.06
CA LEU A 286 -2.66 -3.63 4.32
C LEU A 286 -3.14 -2.33 4.94
N GLU A 287 -2.56 -1.95 6.07
CA GLU A 287 -2.80 -0.65 6.66
C GLU A 287 -1.52 -0.07 7.26
N GLU A 288 -1.38 1.23 7.10
CA GLU A 288 -0.34 2.04 7.70
C GLU A 288 -0.97 3.28 8.32
N SER A 289 -0.56 3.64 9.51
CA SER A 289 -1.07 4.81 10.19
C SER A 289 0.05 5.63 10.83
N SER A 290 -0.19 6.91 10.97
CA SER A 290 0.64 7.82 11.75
C SER A 290 -0.28 8.72 12.55
N SER A 291 0.01 8.91 13.82
CA SER A 291 -0.68 9.84 14.71
C SER A 291 0.35 10.78 15.35
N TRP A 292 -0.09 11.95 15.75
CA TRP A 292 0.73 12.99 16.35
C TRP A 292 -0.04 13.72 17.44
N ASP A 293 0.68 14.29 18.40
CA ASP A 293 0.08 14.91 19.60
C ASP A 293 -0.49 16.29 19.29
N ASP A 294 0.19 17.08 18.44
CA ASP A 294 -0.22 18.43 18.10
C ASP A 294 -1.09 18.47 16.83
N ALA A 295 -2.29 19.01 16.97
CA ALA A 295 -3.24 19.03 15.87
C ALA A 295 -2.77 19.92 14.70
N VAL A 296 -2.65 19.35 13.53
CA VAL A 296 -2.16 20.00 12.31
C VAL A 296 -3.32 20.61 11.52
N SER A 297 -3.22 21.90 11.22
CA SER A 297 -4.15 22.62 10.36
C SER A 297 -3.58 22.76 8.96
N GLY A 298 -4.40 22.45 7.95
CA GLY A 298 -3.99 22.54 6.54
C GLY A 298 -3.53 21.20 5.95
N THR A 299 -3.43 21.17 4.63
CA THR A 299 -3.17 19.94 3.85
C THR A 299 -1.69 19.73 3.52
N GLU A 300 -0.87 20.80 3.54
CA GLU A 300 0.55 20.71 3.19
C GLU A 300 1.36 19.79 4.12
N PRO A 301 1.25 19.87 5.46
CA PRO A 301 1.94 18.95 6.35
C PRO A 301 1.46 17.50 6.18
N LEU A 302 0.19 17.30 5.82
CA LEU A 302 -0.37 15.98 5.55
C LEU A 302 0.29 15.31 4.33
N GLY A 303 0.73 16.09 3.34
CA GLY A 303 1.49 15.60 2.19
C GLY A 303 2.83 14.96 2.57
N PHE A 304 3.49 15.46 3.62
CA PHE A 304 4.72 14.88 4.14
C PHE A 304 4.47 13.53 4.83
N VAL A 305 3.42 13.45 5.66
CA VAL A 305 3.00 12.19 6.31
C VAL A 305 2.59 11.16 5.26
N LEU A 306 1.81 11.57 4.26
CA LEU A 306 1.36 10.74 3.16
C LEU A 306 2.53 10.07 2.42
N ARG A 307 3.62 10.81 2.18
CA ARG A 307 4.83 10.23 1.55
C ARG A 307 5.34 9.02 2.34
N GLY A 308 5.50 9.17 3.65
CA GLY A 308 5.97 8.09 4.51
C GLY A 308 5.03 6.88 4.55
N LEU A 309 3.71 7.13 4.61
CA LEU A 309 2.70 6.07 4.59
C LEU A 309 2.67 5.35 3.23
N ALA A 310 2.67 6.10 2.12
CA ALA A 310 2.68 5.54 0.77
C ALA A 310 3.94 4.72 0.48
N ALA A 311 5.12 5.16 0.95
CA ALA A 311 6.36 4.41 0.81
C ALA A 311 6.29 3.05 1.52
N ARG A 312 5.76 3.00 2.76
CA ARG A 312 5.60 1.74 3.50
C ARG A 312 4.59 0.81 2.85
N ILE A 313 3.41 1.32 2.43
CA ILE A 313 2.42 0.52 1.70
C ILE A 313 3.02 -0.03 0.40
N SER A 314 3.70 0.81 -0.39
CA SER A 314 4.35 0.42 -1.64
C SER A 314 5.37 -0.70 -1.43
N ALA A 315 6.23 -0.58 -0.41
CA ALA A 315 7.22 -1.60 -0.08
C ALA A 315 6.58 -2.95 0.26
N ARG A 316 5.50 -2.95 1.04
CA ARG A 316 4.74 -4.15 1.41
C ARG A 316 4.02 -4.77 0.20
N LEU A 317 3.41 -3.96 -0.65
CA LEU A 317 2.79 -4.41 -1.90
C LEU A 317 3.80 -5.10 -2.82
N CYS A 318 4.95 -4.45 -3.05
CA CYS A 318 6.03 -5.01 -3.87
C CYS A 318 6.55 -6.35 -3.32
N ALA A 319 6.76 -6.44 -2.00
CA ALA A 319 7.25 -7.65 -1.35
C ALA A 319 6.27 -8.83 -1.46
N ARG A 320 4.97 -8.55 -1.50
CA ARG A 320 3.92 -9.56 -1.69
C ARG A 320 3.66 -9.89 -3.15
N GLY A 321 4.19 -9.12 -4.11
CA GLY A 321 3.83 -9.23 -5.52
C GLY A 321 2.37 -8.83 -5.77
N GLU A 322 1.85 -7.90 -4.96
CA GLU A 322 0.47 -7.42 -5.00
C GLU A 322 0.41 -5.93 -5.35
N ALA A 323 -0.76 -5.47 -5.76
CA ALA A 323 -1.06 -4.09 -6.06
C ALA A 323 -2.41 -3.68 -5.45
N ALA A 324 -2.58 -2.41 -5.13
CA ALA A 324 -3.81 -1.86 -4.58
C ALA A 324 -4.85 -1.69 -5.69
N GLU A 325 -6.04 -2.26 -5.51
CA GLU A 325 -7.23 -2.03 -6.34
C GLU A 325 -8.12 -0.94 -5.74
N VAL A 326 -8.15 -0.88 -4.41
CA VAL A 326 -8.88 0.14 -3.65
C VAL A 326 -7.95 0.70 -2.59
N LEU A 327 -7.98 2.01 -2.40
CA LEU A 327 -7.22 2.72 -1.38
C LEU A 327 -8.16 3.60 -0.56
N ASP A 328 -8.11 3.46 0.75
CA ASP A 328 -8.85 4.29 1.70
C ASP A 328 -7.89 5.14 2.51
N VAL A 329 -8.21 6.42 2.65
CA VAL A 329 -7.48 7.36 3.49
C VAL A 329 -8.41 7.89 4.57
N THR A 330 -8.09 7.63 5.81
CA THR A 330 -8.83 8.14 6.97
C THR A 330 -8.01 9.23 7.66
N LEU A 331 -8.56 10.43 7.72
CA LEU A 331 -8.02 11.55 8.50
C LEU A 331 -8.72 11.58 9.84
N GLN A 332 -7.97 11.55 10.93
CA GLN A 332 -8.49 11.66 12.29
C GLN A 332 -8.38 13.11 12.74
N HIS A 333 -9.48 13.70 13.12
CA HIS A 333 -9.55 15.08 13.60
C HIS A 333 -9.37 15.19 15.10
N ASP A 334 -8.90 16.34 15.57
CA ASP A 334 -8.87 16.66 16.99
C ASP A 334 -10.30 16.51 17.58
N PRO A 335 -10.51 15.63 18.56
CA PRO A 335 -11.85 15.31 19.04
C PRO A 335 -12.53 16.49 19.77
N VAL A 336 -11.76 17.40 20.39
CA VAL A 336 -12.29 18.55 21.10
C VAL A 336 -12.77 19.59 20.10
N ILE A 337 -11.93 19.93 19.13
CA ILE A 337 -12.24 20.94 18.12
C ILE A 337 -13.33 20.43 17.16
N ALA A 338 -13.29 19.16 16.77
CA ALA A 338 -14.31 18.56 15.90
C ALA A 338 -15.71 18.61 16.56
N ARG A 339 -15.82 18.24 17.83
CA ARG A 339 -17.06 18.32 18.58
C ARG A 339 -17.54 19.77 18.73
N PHE A 340 -16.64 20.70 19.03
CA PHE A 340 -16.96 22.12 19.14
C PHE A 340 -17.50 22.69 17.83
N ARG A 341 -16.93 22.27 16.68
CA ARG A 341 -17.38 22.72 15.35
C ARG A 341 -18.56 21.92 14.79
N GLY A 342 -19.00 20.85 15.47
CA GLY A 342 -20.07 19.97 14.98
C GLY A 342 -19.72 19.19 13.72
N VAL A 343 -18.41 18.90 13.50
CA VAL A 343 -17.93 18.12 12.35
C VAL A 343 -17.59 16.69 12.75
N PRO A 344 -17.57 15.73 11.81
CA PRO A 344 -17.19 14.34 12.08
C PRO A 344 -15.79 14.24 12.67
N LEU A 345 -15.57 13.24 13.56
CA LEU A 345 -14.26 12.95 14.14
C LEU A 345 -13.26 12.40 13.12
N GLN A 346 -13.75 11.92 12.00
CA GLN A 346 -12.93 11.34 10.93
C GLN A 346 -13.46 11.78 9.57
N THR A 347 -12.55 11.97 8.62
CA THR A 347 -12.87 12.14 7.20
C THR A 347 -12.31 10.96 6.43
N LEU A 348 -13.19 10.23 5.71
CA LEU A 348 -12.83 9.11 4.87
C LEU A 348 -12.77 9.55 3.40
N LEU A 349 -11.66 9.30 2.75
CA LEU A 349 -11.49 9.43 1.31
C LEU A 349 -11.35 8.03 0.72
N HIS A 350 -12.26 7.68 -0.17
CA HIS A 350 -12.28 6.39 -0.85
C HIS A 350 -11.82 6.56 -2.29
N PHE A 351 -10.86 5.72 -2.72
CA PHE A 351 -10.31 5.70 -4.07
C PHE A 351 -10.42 4.30 -4.63
N LYS A 352 -11.23 4.13 -5.64
CA LYS A 352 -11.23 2.93 -6.46
C LYS A 352 -10.36 3.19 -7.67
N LEU A 353 -9.32 2.41 -7.81
CA LEU A 353 -8.30 2.63 -8.82
C LEU A 353 -8.72 1.95 -10.13
N SER A 354 -8.61 2.67 -11.23
CA SER A 354 -8.92 2.14 -12.58
C SER A 354 -7.97 1.01 -12.99
N GLN A 355 -6.78 0.97 -12.41
CA GLN A 355 -5.84 -0.15 -12.49
C GLN A 355 -5.18 -0.36 -11.13
N PRO A 356 -4.79 -1.60 -10.79
CA PRO A 356 -4.05 -1.87 -9.56
C PRO A 356 -2.70 -1.15 -9.55
N LEU A 357 -2.44 -0.35 -8.53
CA LEU A 357 -1.21 0.44 -8.37
C LEU A 357 -0.39 -0.06 -7.18
N HIS A 358 0.94 0.04 -7.28
CA HIS A 358 1.84 -0.41 -6.23
C HIS A 358 2.99 0.57 -5.94
N ARG A 359 3.28 1.51 -6.85
CA ARG A 359 4.40 2.43 -6.71
C ARG A 359 4.04 3.59 -5.77
N GLU A 360 4.98 3.96 -4.89
CA GLU A 360 4.83 5.08 -3.94
C GLU A 360 4.40 6.38 -4.63
N ALA A 361 5.07 6.75 -5.72
CA ALA A 361 4.79 7.99 -6.43
C ALA A 361 3.36 8.05 -6.99
N GLU A 362 2.83 6.92 -7.48
CA GLU A 362 1.48 6.80 -8.03
C GLU A 362 0.42 6.92 -6.92
N LEU A 363 0.57 6.14 -5.84
CA LEU A 363 -0.33 6.18 -4.68
C LEU A 363 -0.38 7.57 -4.06
N ARG A 364 0.80 8.18 -3.88
CA ARG A 364 0.92 9.54 -3.34
C ARG A 364 0.24 10.57 -4.22
N ARG A 365 0.45 10.51 -5.54
CA ARG A 365 -0.08 11.49 -6.50
C ARG A 365 -1.61 11.51 -6.49
N ILE A 366 -2.26 10.33 -6.49
CA ILE A 366 -3.73 10.22 -6.45
C ILE A 366 -4.28 10.80 -5.15
N VAL A 367 -3.69 10.46 -4.01
CA VAL A 367 -4.18 10.95 -2.72
C VAL A 367 -3.93 12.45 -2.56
N ALA A 368 -2.76 12.94 -2.98
CA ALA A 368 -2.39 14.36 -2.87
C ALA A 368 -3.35 15.25 -3.66
N SER A 369 -3.71 14.88 -4.89
CA SER A 369 -4.69 15.60 -5.72
C SER A 369 -6.01 15.85 -4.99
N ARG A 370 -6.50 14.85 -4.26
CA ARG A 370 -7.75 14.96 -3.50
C ARG A 370 -7.58 15.73 -2.20
N LEU A 371 -6.43 15.56 -1.52
CA LEU A 371 -6.12 16.27 -0.28
C LEU A 371 -6.03 17.77 -0.49
N GLU A 372 -5.41 18.23 -1.58
CA GLU A 372 -5.25 19.66 -1.91
C GLU A 372 -6.59 20.38 -2.05
N ARG A 373 -7.63 19.67 -2.49
CA ARG A 373 -8.98 20.21 -2.67
C ARG A 373 -9.89 20.01 -1.46
N LEU A 374 -9.40 19.30 -0.44
CA LEU A 374 -10.21 18.97 0.73
C LEU A 374 -10.25 20.14 1.71
N ALA A 375 -11.47 20.60 2.02
CA ALA A 375 -11.67 21.50 3.14
C ALA A 375 -11.72 20.70 4.44
N LEU A 376 -10.68 20.83 5.28
CA LEU A 376 -10.63 20.18 6.58
C LEU A 376 -11.61 20.84 7.55
N GLY A 377 -12.57 20.06 8.08
CA GLY A 377 -13.55 20.56 9.06
C GLY A 377 -12.93 20.92 10.41
N ALA A 378 -11.90 20.21 10.82
CA ALA A 378 -11.13 20.44 12.04
C ALA A 378 -9.65 20.04 11.81
N PRO A 379 -8.72 20.53 12.67
CA PRO A 379 -7.32 20.12 12.64
C PRO A 379 -7.18 18.60 12.78
N THR A 380 -6.15 18.04 12.17
CA THR A 380 -5.93 16.60 12.07
C THR A 380 -4.87 16.16 13.08
N VAL A 381 -5.10 15.04 13.74
CA VAL A 381 -4.19 14.40 14.72
C VAL A 381 -3.69 13.03 14.27
N GLY A 382 -4.13 12.56 13.10
CA GLY A 382 -3.70 11.29 12.55
C GLY A 382 -4.16 11.06 11.12
N MET A 383 -3.40 10.23 10.42
CA MET A 383 -3.72 9.75 9.06
C MET A 383 -3.49 8.25 9.00
N LYS A 384 -4.44 7.55 8.38
CA LYS A 384 -4.37 6.11 8.13
C LYS A 384 -4.61 5.84 6.65
N LEU A 385 -3.72 5.07 6.05
CA LEU A 385 -3.89 4.49 4.72
C LEU A 385 -4.27 3.02 4.87
N THR A 386 -5.31 2.59 4.16
CA THR A 386 -5.76 1.19 4.16
C THR A 386 -5.94 0.73 2.72
N VAL A 387 -5.50 -0.48 2.41
CA VAL A 387 -5.74 -1.16 1.13
C VAL A 387 -6.69 -2.32 1.39
N PRO A 388 -8.01 -2.12 1.27
CA PRO A 388 -9.00 -3.16 1.57
C PRO A 388 -9.09 -4.21 0.47
N ARG A 389 -8.68 -3.88 -0.76
CA ARG A 389 -8.65 -4.80 -1.89
C ARG A 389 -7.29 -4.83 -2.55
N LEU A 390 -6.78 -6.04 -2.72
CA LEU A 390 -5.51 -6.37 -3.34
C LEU A 390 -5.75 -7.14 -4.63
N ALA A 391 -4.95 -6.87 -5.64
CA ALA A 391 -4.88 -7.63 -6.89
C ALA A 391 -3.44 -8.12 -7.10
N PRO A 392 -3.23 -9.22 -7.84
CA PRO A 392 -1.89 -9.63 -8.22
C PRO A 392 -1.20 -8.52 -9.01
N MET A 393 0.09 -8.28 -8.73
CA MET A 393 0.90 -7.35 -9.52
C MET A 393 1.06 -7.88 -10.95
N VAL A 394 0.58 -7.11 -11.91
CA VAL A 394 0.80 -7.44 -13.33
C VAL A 394 2.21 -6.99 -13.71
N GLN A 395 3.13 -7.95 -13.78
CA GLN A 395 4.45 -7.69 -14.35
C GLN A 395 4.36 -7.82 -15.87
N ARG A 396 4.55 -6.70 -16.57
CA ARG A 396 4.71 -6.73 -18.03
C ARG A 396 6.13 -7.20 -18.35
N GLN A 397 6.24 -8.35 -19.01
CA GLN A 397 7.50 -8.79 -19.55
C GLN A 397 7.81 -7.93 -20.78
N LEU A 398 8.80 -7.07 -20.65
CA LEU A 398 9.32 -6.30 -21.79
C LEU A 398 10.02 -7.26 -22.76
N SER A 399 9.78 -7.11 -24.04
CA SER A 399 10.53 -7.83 -25.05
C SER A 399 11.96 -7.25 -25.16
N LEU A 400 12.91 -8.08 -25.58
CA LEU A 400 14.30 -7.62 -25.76
C LEU A 400 14.38 -6.46 -26.77
N THR A 401 13.49 -6.44 -27.75
CA THR A 401 13.36 -5.37 -28.74
C THR A 401 12.90 -4.05 -28.09
N GLU A 402 11.94 -4.07 -27.19
CA GLU A 402 11.49 -2.87 -26.45
C GLU A 402 12.60 -2.31 -25.57
N LEU A 403 13.47 -3.17 -24.99
CA LEU A 403 14.64 -2.76 -24.21
C LEU A 403 15.75 -2.14 -25.08
N LEU A 404 15.90 -2.59 -26.32
CA LEU A 404 16.96 -2.12 -27.23
C LEU A 404 16.55 -0.84 -27.97
N GLU A 405 15.28 -0.66 -28.26
CA GLU A 405 14.76 0.50 -28.99
C GLU A 405 14.62 1.76 -28.11
N GLY A 406 14.72 1.62 -26.78
CA GLY A 406 14.91 2.74 -25.83
C GLY A 406 13.85 3.82 -25.85
N ASP A 407 12.73 3.62 -26.53
CA ASP A 407 11.81 4.70 -26.81
C ASP A 407 10.33 4.29 -26.84
N THR A 408 9.51 5.26 -26.43
CA THR A 408 8.10 5.50 -26.78
C THR A 408 6.97 4.92 -25.94
N THR A 409 7.20 4.15 -24.90
CA THR A 409 6.07 3.65 -24.07
C THR A 409 5.72 4.48 -22.83
N SER A 410 6.33 5.65 -22.63
CA SER A 410 5.98 6.49 -21.47
C SER A 410 4.50 6.91 -21.46
N GLY A 411 3.94 7.26 -22.62
CA GLY A 411 2.54 7.67 -22.71
C GLY A 411 1.52 6.55 -22.44
N GLU A 412 1.82 5.31 -22.85
CA GLU A 412 0.97 4.15 -22.52
C GLU A 412 1.10 3.73 -21.04
N GLN A 413 2.26 3.96 -20.43
CA GLN A 413 2.48 3.69 -19.01
C GLN A 413 1.79 4.72 -18.11
N ASP A 414 1.66 5.96 -18.55
CA ASP A 414 1.04 7.04 -17.79
C ASP A 414 -0.49 7.05 -17.92
N LEU A 415 -1.06 6.49 -18.99
CA LEU A 415 -2.50 6.48 -19.24
C LEU A 415 -3.32 5.88 -18.07
N PRO A 416 -2.93 4.75 -17.46
CA PRO A 416 -3.65 4.19 -16.31
C PRO A 416 -3.67 5.11 -15.10
N LEU A 417 -2.56 5.79 -14.86
CA LEU A 417 -2.44 6.73 -13.76
C LEU A 417 -3.32 7.96 -14.00
N VAL A 418 -3.31 8.51 -15.21
CA VAL A 418 -4.16 9.64 -15.61
C VAL A 418 -5.64 9.28 -15.49
N LEU A 419 -6.04 8.07 -15.93
CA LEU A 419 -7.41 7.59 -15.78
C LEU A 419 -7.81 7.42 -14.30
N ALA A 420 -6.90 6.93 -13.45
CA ALA A 420 -7.14 6.82 -12.02
C ALA A 420 -7.30 8.20 -11.36
N GLU A 421 -6.50 9.19 -11.75
CA GLU A 421 -6.62 10.58 -11.29
C GLU A 421 -7.94 11.20 -11.73
N LEU A 422 -8.29 11.06 -12.99
CA LEU A 422 -9.57 11.56 -13.51
C LEU A 422 -10.74 10.91 -12.79
N SER A 423 -10.71 9.58 -12.60
CA SER A 423 -11.76 8.86 -11.86
C SER A 423 -11.89 9.35 -10.42
N ALA A 424 -10.76 9.63 -9.76
CA ALA A 424 -10.75 10.19 -8.41
C ALA A 424 -11.31 11.63 -8.35
N ASP A 425 -11.11 12.42 -9.41
CA ASP A 425 -11.51 13.83 -9.47
C ASP A 425 -12.97 14.04 -9.87
N ILE A 426 -13.43 13.35 -10.93
CA ILE A 426 -14.75 13.60 -11.52
C ILE A 426 -15.77 12.47 -11.27
N GLY A 427 -15.33 11.39 -10.64
CA GLY A 427 -16.14 10.20 -10.33
C GLY A 427 -15.96 9.07 -11.34
N GLU A 428 -16.02 7.83 -10.83
CA GLU A 428 -15.84 6.59 -11.60
C GLU A 428 -16.87 6.44 -12.71
N ASP A 429 -18.10 6.91 -12.49
CA ASP A 429 -19.22 6.81 -13.44
C ASP A 429 -19.01 7.66 -14.69
N ARG A 430 -18.03 8.56 -14.66
CA ARG A 430 -17.77 9.52 -15.72
C ARG A 430 -16.50 9.25 -16.51
N VAL A 431 -15.70 8.30 -16.07
CA VAL A 431 -14.45 7.91 -16.72
C VAL A 431 -14.51 6.44 -17.13
N GLY A 432 -14.35 6.18 -18.42
CA GLY A 432 -14.43 4.81 -18.91
C GLY A 432 -14.19 4.72 -20.40
N VAL A 433 -14.33 3.53 -20.92
CA VAL A 433 -14.25 3.21 -22.34
C VAL A 433 -15.67 3.01 -22.88
N LEU A 434 -15.98 3.69 -23.97
CA LEU A 434 -17.25 3.47 -24.66
C LEU A 434 -17.25 2.07 -25.31
N SER A 435 -18.22 1.26 -24.93
CA SER A 435 -18.48 -0.03 -25.55
C SER A 435 -19.78 0.00 -26.33
N LEU A 436 -19.82 -0.68 -27.48
CA LEU A 436 -21.05 -0.87 -28.23
C LEU A 436 -21.90 -1.95 -27.55
N VAL A 437 -23.17 -1.65 -27.38
CA VAL A 437 -24.16 -2.58 -26.83
C VAL A 437 -25.14 -2.93 -27.94
N ASP A 438 -25.46 -4.22 -28.05
CA ASP A 438 -26.49 -4.68 -28.98
C ASP A 438 -27.89 -4.28 -28.48
N ALA A 439 -28.27 -3.05 -28.81
CA ALA A 439 -29.55 -2.46 -28.42
C ALA A 439 -30.19 -1.73 -29.60
N HIS A 440 -31.51 -1.73 -29.65
CA HIS A 440 -32.25 -1.09 -30.74
C HIS A 440 -32.41 0.42 -30.55
N ARG A 441 -32.41 0.89 -29.29
CA ARG A 441 -32.52 2.31 -28.99
C ARG A 441 -31.18 3.01 -29.09
N PRO A 442 -31.09 4.17 -29.78
CA PRO A 442 -29.83 4.92 -29.92
C PRO A 442 -29.13 5.22 -28.58
N GLU A 443 -29.93 5.60 -27.58
CA GLU A 443 -29.43 5.91 -26.24
C GLU A 443 -28.88 4.72 -25.49
N SER A 444 -29.17 3.49 -25.92
CA SER A 444 -28.72 2.25 -25.32
C SER A 444 -27.64 1.53 -26.11
N GLN A 445 -27.27 2.04 -27.29
CA GLN A 445 -26.28 1.41 -28.18
C GLN A 445 -24.83 1.60 -27.71
N SER A 446 -24.60 2.51 -26.79
CA SER A 446 -23.29 2.69 -26.18
C SER A 446 -23.44 2.70 -24.65
N ALA A 447 -22.51 2.06 -23.99
CA ALA A 447 -22.37 2.11 -22.54
C ALA A 447 -20.94 2.52 -22.20
N LEU A 448 -20.82 3.34 -21.16
CA LEU A 448 -19.52 3.65 -20.57
C LEU A 448 -19.13 2.46 -19.69
N ALA A 449 -18.24 1.61 -20.18
CA ALA A 449 -17.61 0.59 -19.36
C ALA A 449 -16.52 1.24 -18.52
N ALA A 450 -16.43 0.89 -17.23
CA ALA A 450 -15.32 1.36 -16.40
C ALA A 450 -14.00 1.08 -17.11
N ALA A 451 -13.04 2.02 -17.02
CA ALA A 451 -11.73 1.89 -17.66
C ALA A 451 -10.85 0.78 -17.04
N LEU A 452 -11.44 -0.10 -16.25
CA LEU A 452 -10.79 -1.32 -15.77
C LEU A 452 -10.54 -2.23 -16.97
N PRO A 453 -9.31 -2.71 -17.19
CA PRO A 453 -9.15 -3.88 -18.00
C PRO A 453 -9.95 -4.98 -17.29
N GLU A 454 -11.10 -5.36 -17.84
CA GLU A 454 -11.61 -6.70 -17.56
C GLU A 454 -10.39 -7.60 -17.65
N GLN A 455 -10.15 -8.39 -16.62
CA GLN A 455 -9.25 -9.51 -16.72
C GLN A 455 -9.61 -10.17 -18.04
N ALA A 456 -8.79 -9.93 -19.05
CA ALA A 456 -8.84 -10.70 -20.26
C ALA A 456 -8.54 -12.11 -19.78
N GLY A 457 -9.61 -12.75 -19.31
CA GLY A 457 -9.61 -14.14 -18.96
C GLY A 457 -8.96 -14.76 -20.16
N HIS A 458 -7.82 -15.38 -19.95
CA HIS A 458 -7.25 -16.31 -20.89
C HIS A 458 -8.30 -17.40 -21.11
N THR A 459 -9.35 -17.09 -21.81
CA THR A 459 -10.04 -18.06 -22.61
C THR A 459 -9.00 -18.51 -23.60
N LYS A 460 -8.22 -19.52 -23.16
CA LYS A 460 -7.46 -20.36 -24.06
C LYS A 460 -8.44 -20.72 -25.18
N ARG A 461 -8.43 -19.96 -26.26
CA ARG A 461 -8.94 -20.39 -27.53
C ARG A 461 -8.14 -21.66 -27.84
N ARG A 462 -8.71 -22.77 -27.41
CA ARG A 462 -8.25 -24.11 -27.73
C ARG A 462 -8.33 -24.20 -29.24
N GLY A 463 -7.22 -23.80 -29.88
CA GLY A 463 -7.05 -23.86 -31.31
C GLY A 463 -7.25 -25.32 -31.70
N LYS A 464 -8.44 -25.65 -32.18
CA LYS A 464 -8.61 -26.83 -33.02
C LYS A 464 -7.65 -26.64 -34.17
N LYS A 465 -6.57 -27.43 -34.18
CA LYS A 465 -5.74 -27.63 -35.36
C LYS A 465 -6.67 -27.99 -36.53
N ALA A 466 -7.02 -27.02 -37.35
CA ALA A 466 -7.59 -27.26 -38.64
C ALA A 466 -6.49 -27.92 -39.50
N LYS A 467 -6.73 -29.15 -39.88
CA LYS A 467 -5.92 -29.91 -40.84
C LYS A 467 -5.83 -29.09 -42.12
N SER A 468 -4.61 -28.95 -42.61
CA SER A 468 -4.25 -28.52 -43.95
C SER A 468 -5.21 -29.13 -44.97
N ALA A 469 -5.94 -28.30 -45.68
CA ALA A 469 -6.62 -28.70 -46.92
C ALA A 469 -6.38 -27.62 -47.97
N ALA A 470 -5.68 -28.07 -48.99
CA ALA A 470 -5.71 -27.71 -50.39
C ALA A 470 -5.92 -26.24 -50.81
N SER A 471 -4.95 -25.75 -51.53
CA SER A 471 -4.98 -24.59 -52.42
C SER A 471 -6.29 -24.47 -53.20
N VAL A 472 -7.04 -23.39 -52.96
CA VAL A 472 -8.15 -22.96 -53.83
C VAL A 472 -7.65 -21.86 -54.76
N PRO A 473 -7.96 -21.90 -56.05
CA PRO A 473 -7.42 -20.99 -57.07
C PRO A 473 -7.98 -19.57 -56.89
N LYS A 474 -7.13 -18.59 -57.13
CA LYS A 474 -7.50 -17.17 -57.24
C LYS A 474 -8.46 -16.99 -58.42
N SER A 475 -9.76 -16.95 -58.16
CA SER A 475 -10.75 -16.49 -59.13
C SER A 475 -11.42 -15.22 -58.64
N SER A 476 -11.23 -14.16 -59.44
CA SER A 476 -12.05 -12.97 -59.58
C SER A 476 -12.69 -12.43 -58.30
N LEU A 477 -12.08 -11.41 -57.71
CA LEU A 477 -12.70 -10.43 -56.82
C LEU A 477 -13.87 -9.78 -57.59
N ARG A 478 -15.07 -10.36 -57.46
CA ARG A 478 -16.29 -9.56 -57.62
C ARG A 478 -16.23 -8.48 -56.53
N LYS A 479 -16.28 -7.21 -56.94
CA LYS A 479 -16.55 -6.09 -56.04
C LYS A 479 -17.89 -6.40 -55.38
N THR A 480 -17.87 -6.98 -54.22
CA THR A 480 -19.04 -7.07 -53.35
C THR A 480 -19.41 -5.64 -53.00
N GLU A 481 -20.62 -5.25 -53.36
CA GLU A 481 -21.18 -3.98 -52.85
C GLU A 481 -21.03 -3.97 -51.32
N PRO A 482 -20.63 -2.83 -50.74
CA PRO A 482 -20.50 -2.73 -49.28
C PRO A 482 -21.86 -3.11 -48.64
N PRO A 483 -21.84 -3.84 -47.52
CA PRO A 483 -23.05 -4.29 -46.86
C PRO A 483 -23.97 -3.10 -46.58
N ILE A 484 -25.28 -3.34 -46.65
CA ILE A 484 -26.34 -2.30 -46.53
C ILE A 484 -26.15 -1.41 -45.32
N TRP A 485 -25.60 -1.94 -44.22
CA TRP A 485 -25.32 -1.16 -43.00
C TRP A 485 -24.18 -0.14 -43.15
N SER A 486 -23.30 -0.23 -44.15
CA SER A 486 -22.30 0.80 -44.46
C SER A 486 -22.89 2.06 -45.11
N ARG A 487 -24.16 2.01 -45.47
CA ARG A 487 -24.93 3.16 -46.04
C ARG A 487 -25.80 3.83 -45.01
N LEU A 488 -25.78 3.42 -43.76
CA LEU A 488 -26.49 4.11 -42.70
C LEU A 488 -25.84 5.49 -42.52
N PRO A 489 -26.64 6.56 -42.42
CA PRO A 489 -26.11 7.88 -42.11
C PRO A 489 -25.40 7.84 -40.78
N SER A 490 -24.29 8.57 -40.66
CA SER A 490 -23.53 8.67 -39.40
C SER A 490 -24.51 9.05 -38.27
N PRO A 491 -24.43 8.36 -37.11
CA PRO A 491 -25.25 8.73 -35.97
C PRO A 491 -24.91 10.16 -35.55
N PRO A 492 -25.88 10.90 -35.00
CA PRO A 492 -25.62 12.24 -34.48
C PRO A 492 -24.54 12.19 -33.43
N THR A 493 -23.68 13.20 -33.41
CA THR A 493 -22.46 13.21 -32.58
C THR A 493 -22.75 13.38 -31.08
N ARG A 494 -23.93 13.95 -30.73
CA ARG A 494 -24.29 14.23 -29.36
C ARG A 494 -25.70 13.79 -29.01
N LEU A 495 -25.80 12.70 -28.23
CA LEU A 495 -27.05 12.30 -27.57
C LEU A 495 -27.32 13.20 -26.35
N LEU A 496 -28.56 13.62 -26.20
CA LEU A 496 -28.99 14.39 -25.03
C LEU A 496 -29.22 13.45 -23.85
N PRO A 497 -28.82 13.84 -22.62
CA PRO A 497 -29.02 13.02 -21.41
C PRO A 497 -30.52 12.72 -21.18
N HIS A 498 -31.36 13.67 -21.49
CA HIS A 498 -32.83 13.56 -21.46
C HIS A 498 -33.39 14.10 -22.75
N PRO A 499 -34.30 13.36 -23.41
CA PRO A 499 -34.98 13.87 -24.59
C PRO A 499 -35.81 15.14 -24.27
N VAL A 500 -35.70 16.14 -25.12
CA VAL A 500 -36.42 17.41 -24.95
C VAL A 500 -37.71 17.37 -25.74
N GLU A 501 -38.85 17.61 -25.08
CA GLU A 501 -40.17 17.64 -25.75
C GLU A 501 -40.28 18.85 -26.69
N LEU A 502 -40.75 18.60 -27.90
CA LEU A 502 -40.93 19.60 -28.94
C LEU A 502 -42.42 19.90 -29.13
N SER A 503 -42.79 21.14 -28.97
CA SER A 503 -44.16 21.60 -29.16
C SER A 503 -44.51 21.89 -30.64
N SER A 504 -43.51 22.06 -31.50
CA SER A 504 -43.68 22.42 -32.90
C SER A 504 -44.06 21.22 -33.79
N VAL A 505 -44.79 21.49 -34.86
CA VAL A 505 -45.07 20.52 -35.91
C VAL A 505 -43.78 20.28 -36.71
N ILE A 506 -43.42 19.01 -36.93
CA ILE A 506 -42.23 18.64 -37.69
C ILE A 506 -42.62 18.43 -39.15
N SER A 507 -42.36 19.44 -39.97
CA SER A 507 -42.54 19.38 -41.42
C SER A 507 -41.46 20.24 -42.11
N ALA A 508 -41.15 19.95 -43.36
CA ALA A 508 -40.23 20.79 -44.13
C ALA A 508 -40.79 22.22 -44.22
N GLY A 509 -39.94 23.21 -43.96
CA GLY A 509 -40.32 24.63 -43.92
C GLY A 509 -40.88 25.12 -42.58
N SER A 510 -41.15 24.25 -41.60
CA SER A 510 -41.56 24.68 -40.27
C SER A 510 -40.36 25.14 -39.42
N THR A 511 -40.65 25.94 -38.41
CA THR A 511 -39.62 26.47 -37.50
C THR A 511 -39.58 25.72 -36.18
N LEU A 512 -38.38 25.55 -35.64
CA LEU A 512 -38.09 24.88 -34.37
C LEU A 512 -37.20 25.77 -33.51
N ILE A 513 -37.56 25.95 -32.26
CA ILE A 513 -36.71 26.68 -31.31
C ILE A 513 -35.89 25.68 -30.50
N LEU A 514 -34.58 25.79 -30.57
CA LEU A 514 -33.64 25.01 -29.75
C LEU A 514 -32.81 25.97 -28.90
N GLY A 515 -33.00 25.91 -27.59
CA GLY A 515 -32.41 26.89 -26.68
C GLY A 515 -32.92 28.28 -26.95
N HIS A 516 -32.10 29.19 -27.44
CA HIS A 516 -32.43 30.57 -27.76
C HIS A 516 -32.42 30.86 -29.29
N THR A 517 -32.19 29.83 -30.12
CA THR A 517 -32.00 29.99 -31.56
C THR A 517 -33.21 29.41 -32.31
N LEU A 518 -33.70 30.18 -33.27
CA LEU A 518 -34.77 29.77 -34.20
C LEU A 518 -34.11 29.07 -35.38
N TYR A 519 -34.52 27.84 -35.64
CA TYR A 519 -34.09 27.03 -36.79
C TYR A 519 -35.27 26.80 -37.72
N THR A 520 -34.99 26.76 -39.02
CA THR A 520 -35.96 26.33 -40.04
C THR A 520 -35.61 24.89 -40.45
N ILE A 521 -36.60 24.02 -40.52
CA ILE A 521 -36.44 22.64 -40.97
C ILE A 521 -36.32 22.66 -42.51
N GLU A 522 -35.09 22.54 -43.01
CA GLU A 522 -34.83 22.52 -44.45
C GLU A 522 -35.24 21.18 -45.05
N ARG A 523 -34.88 20.12 -44.38
CA ARG A 523 -35.13 18.76 -44.84
C ARG A 523 -35.39 17.83 -43.67
N LEU A 524 -36.26 16.83 -43.89
CA LEU A 524 -36.53 15.78 -42.95
C LEU A 524 -36.45 14.42 -43.65
N ARG A 525 -35.96 13.40 -42.93
CA ARG A 525 -35.86 12.03 -43.42
C ARG A 525 -36.32 11.06 -42.32
N PHE A 526 -37.19 10.14 -42.69
CA PHE A 526 -37.49 8.99 -41.82
C PHE A 526 -36.26 8.06 -41.73
N GLU A 527 -35.84 7.71 -40.53
CA GLU A 527 -34.70 6.83 -40.31
C GLU A 527 -35.11 5.41 -39.98
N GLN A 528 -35.84 5.24 -38.89
CA GLN A 528 -36.29 3.92 -38.47
C GLN A 528 -37.56 4.00 -37.63
N ARG A 529 -38.22 2.86 -37.57
CA ARG A 529 -39.35 2.62 -36.65
C ARG A 529 -38.95 1.57 -35.65
N LEU A 530 -39.14 1.87 -34.37
CA LEU A 530 -39.09 0.88 -33.28
C LEU A 530 -40.53 0.61 -32.86
N ASP A 531 -40.92 -0.66 -32.92
CA ASP A 531 -42.27 -1.08 -32.56
C ASP A 531 -42.18 -2.22 -31.54
N ALA A 532 -42.80 -2.00 -30.37
CA ALA A 532 -42.83 -2.92 -29.26
C ALA A 532 -41.44 -3.44 -28.81
N VAL A 533 -40.38 -2.66 -29.02
CA VAL A 533 -39.03 -3.00 -28.57
C VAL A 533 -39.00 -2.99 -27.04
N GLU A 534 -38.31 -3.96 -26.43
CA GLU A 534 -38.25 -4.16 -25.00
C GLU A 534 -39.64 -4.44 -24.37
N TRP A 535 -40.45 -5.24 -25.07
CA TRP A 535 -41.79 -5.60 -24.64
C TRP A 535 -41.86 -6.25 -23.25
N TRP A 536 -40.74 -6.80 -22.79
CA TRP A 536 -40.62 -7.44 -21.47
C TRP A 536 -40.42 -6.46 -20.29
N SER A 537 -40.13 -5.18 -20.56
CA SER A 537 -39.95 -4.15 -19.55
C SER A 537 -40.92 -2.95 -19.75
N ARG A 538 -40.58 -2.06 -20.66
CA ARG A 538 -41.40 -0.95 -21.09
C ARG A 538 -41.44 -0.93 -22.61
N PRO A 539 -42.51 -1.37 -23.23
CA PRO A 539 -42.58 -1.40 -24.68
C PRO A 539 -42.45 0.01 -25.25
N VAL A 540 -41.52 0.16 -26.18
CA VAL A 540 -41.24 1.45 -26.83
C VAL A 540 -41.72 1.36 -28.26
N ALA A 541 -42.56 2.32 -28.67
CA ALA A 541 -43.03 2.51 -30.03
C ALA A 541 -42.67 3.91 -30.48
N ARG A 542 -41.64 4.06 -31.34
CA ARG A 542 -41.12 5.36 -31.78
C ARG A 542 -40.80 5.36 -33.25
N ASP A 543 -41.11 6.49 -33.91
CA ASP A 543 -40.66 6.80 -35.25
C ASP A 543 -39.53 7.81 -35.19
N TYR A 544 -38.33 7.45 -35.63
CA TYR A 544 -37.19 8.33 -35.66
C TYR A 544 -37.07 9.07 -36.98
N LEU A 545 -36.84 10.39 -36.84
CA LEU A 545 -36.71 11.35 -37.95
C LEU A 545 -35.38 12.07 -37.79
N ARG A 546 -34.64 12.19 -38.87
CA ARG A 546 -33.47 13.05 -38.96
C ARG A 546 -33.87 14.35 -39.61
N LEU A 547 -33.53 15.46 -38.98
CA LEU A 547 -33.81 16.81 -39.41
C LEU A 547 -32.52 17.53 -39.79
N TRP A 548 -32.52 18.26 -40.86
CA TRP A 548 -31.53 19.26 -41.20
C TRP A 548 -32.12 20.62 -40.91
N LEU A 549 -31.50 21.32 -39.99
CA LEU A 549 -31.97 22.59 -39.44
C LEU A 549 -31.02 23.69 -39.90
N THR A 550 -31.55 24.81 -40.33
CA THR A 550 -30.80 25.99 -40.76
C THR A 550 -31.19 27.19 -39.93
N SER A 551 -30.21 28.00 -39.53
CA SER A 551 -30.38 29.29 -38.87
C SER A 551 -29.41 30.30 -39.46
N GLU A 552 -29.54 31.58 -39.08
CA GLU A 552 -28.60 32.64 -39.48
C GLU A 552 -27.16 32.35 -39.05
N SER A 553 -26.97 31.55 -37.99
CA SER A 553 -25.68 31.18 -37.42
C SER A 553 -25.06 29.88 -37.99
N GLY A 554 -25.81 29.15 -38.83
CA GLY A 554 -25.30 27.89 -39.45
C GLY A 554 -26.36 26.77 -39.49
N GLY A 555 -25.94 25.61 -40.02
CA GLY A 555 -26.73 24.39 -40.11
C GLY A 555 -26.47 23.45 -38.93
N LEU A 556 -27.49 22.65 -38.57
CA LEU A 556 -27.44 21.67 -37.48
C LEU A 556 -28.20 20.42 -37.91
N GLU A 557 -27.65 19.23 -37.66
CA GLU A 557 -28.39 17.98 -37.72
C GLU A 557 -29.08 17.67 -36.39
N ALA A 558 -30.30 17.15 -36.43
CA ALA A 558 -31.01 16.74 -35.23
C ALA A 558 -31.70 15.38 -35.42
N LEU A 559 -31.61 14.52 -34.41
CA LEU A 559 -32.42 13.30 -34.34
C LEU A 559 -33.60 13.53 -33.43
N VAL A 560 -34.77 13.34 -33.98
CA VAL A 560 -36.06 13.53 -33.29
C VAL A 560 -36.83 12.22 -33.37
N TYR A 561 -37.56 11.88 -32.31
CA TYR A 561 -38.53 10.79 -32.39
C TYR A 561 -39.94 11.24 -32.07
N VAL A 562 -40.90 10.59 -32.68
CA VAL A 562 -42.31 10.69 -32.35
C VAL A 562 -42.71 9.45 -31.58
N ASP A 563 -43.15 9.62 -30.35
CA ASP A 563 -43.73 8.54 -29.56
C ASP A 563 -45.12 8.20 -30.13
N ARG A 564 -45.28 6.97 -30.59
CA ARG A 564 -46.53 6.54 -31.28
C ARG A 564 -47.71 6.33 -30.34
N HIS A 565 -47.46 6.14 -29.04
CA HIS A 565 -48.52 6.01 -28.07
C HIS A 565 -49.12 7.36 -27.68
N SER A 566 -48.24 8.33 -27.43
CA SER A 566 -48.67 9.68 -26.99
C SER A 566 -48.80 10.70 -28.12
N GLY A 567 -48.21 10.45 -29.30
CA GLY A 567 -48.09 11.39 -30.39
C GLY A 567 -47.13 12.54 -30.14
N ARG A 568 -46.44 12.55 -28.99
CA ARG A 568 -45.49 13.60 -28.60
C ARG A 568 -44.18 13.44 -29.37
N ARG A 569 -43.47 14.55 -29.53
CA ARG A 569 -42.23 14.65 -30.27
C ARG A 569 -41.11 15.04 -29.35
N PHE A 570 -39.94 14.39 -29.50
CA PHE A 570 -38.81 14.59 -28.64
C PHE A 570 -37.52 14.73 -29.45
N LEU A 571 -36.73 15.74 -29.13
CA LEU A 571 -35.35 15.85 -29.59
C LEU A 571 -34.46 14.87 -28.79
N GLN A 572 -33.82 13.94 -29.49
CA GLN A 572 -32.98 12.89 -28.88
C GLN A 572 -31.51 13.24 -28.97
N ALA A 573 -31.07 13.81 -30.10
CA ALA A 573 -29.68 14.13 -30.34
C ALA A 573 -29.51 15.27 -31.31
N VAL A 574 -28.36 15.92 -31.23
CA VAL A 574 -27.91 16.96 -32.15
C VAL A 574 -26.56 16.55 -32.75
N GLY A 575 -26.39 16.85 -34.04
CA GLY A 575 -25.12 16.67 -34.75
C GLY A 575 -24.50 18.02 -35.04
N ASP A 576 -23.18 18.08 -35.13
CA ASP A 576 -22.44 19.27 -35.52
C ASP A 576 -22.51 19.47 -37.04
#